data_efd007b72cccc96934454f37d2a10516
#
_entry.id   efd007b72cccc96934454f37d2a10516
#
_cell.length_a   1.000
_cell.length_b   1.000
_cell.length_c   1.000
_cell.angle_alpha   90.00
_cell.angle_beta   90.00
_cell.angle_gamma   90.00
#
_symmetry.space_group_name_H-M   'P 1'
#
loop_
_entity.id
_entity.type
_entity.pdbx_description
1 polymer ?
#
loop_
_entity_poly.entity_id
_entity_poly.type
_entity_poly.pdbx_seq_one_letter_code
_entity_poly.pdbx_strand_id
1 'polypeptide(L)'
;LYIKDYLRCIAGIDENVGRILNYLDEQGLAENTVVIYTGDQGFFLGEHGWFDKRLMYEECLRMPFVIRYPKEIKPGTDNKDITLNIDFAPLFLDYAGMDKPSQMQGESFRSNLRNETPANWRQAMYYRYWMNADNDHNVTANYGIRTDRYKLIFYYGESLGMTGTKNESRTPEWELYDLKEDPMEMKNLYHDPSKKALIKELKTKLLELKQQYDDEDSKYPTMAEIARKYYW
;
A
#
# COMPACT_ATOMS: atom_id res chain seq x y z
N LEU A 1 -0.18 -26.61 10.34
CA LEU A 1 -0.54 -27.11 9.01
C LEU A 1 -0.61 -25.95 8.00
N TYR A 2 -1.38 -24.91 8.28
CA TYR A 2 -1.62 -23.76 7.41
C TYR A 2 -0.32 -23.15 6.80
N ILE A 3 0.65 -22.75 7.64
CA ILE A 3 1.92 -22.18 7.16
C ILE A 3 2.70 -23.13 6.26
N LYS A 4 2.68 -24.42 6.54
CA LYS A 4 3.34 -25.42 5.67
C LYS A 4 2.69 -25.51 4.30
N ASP A 5 1.36 -25.44 4.24
CA ASP A 5 0.62 -25.49 2.98
C ASP A 5 0.80 -24.20 2.19
N TYR A 6 0.80 -23.05 2.87
CA TYR A 6 1.15 -21.75 2.27
C TYR A 6 2.56 -21.78 1.64
N LEU A 7 3.57 -22.26 2.37
CA LEU A 7 4.94 -22.36 1.85
C LEU A 7 5.07 -23.37 0.69
N ARG A 8 4.28 -24.43 0.67
CA ARG A 8 4.22 -25.38 -0.48
C ARG A 8 3.66 -24.71 -1.72
N CYS A 9 2.63 -23.84 -1.59
CA CYS A 9 2.10 -23.08 -2.70
C CYS A 9 3.18 -22.12 -3.26
N ILE A 10 3.92 -21.44 -2.38
CA ILE A 10 5.04 -20.57 -2.79
C ILE A 10 6.11 -21.35 -3.53
N ALA A 11 6.51 -22.53 -3.04
CA ALA A 11 7.49 -23.37 -3.69
C ALA A 11 7.04 -23.80 -5.10
N GLY A 12 5.76 -24.15 -5.26
CA GLY A 12 5.19 -24.46 -6.58
C GLY A 12 5.16 -23.25 -7.53
N ILE A 13 4.91 -22.04 -7.01
CA ILE A 13 4.99 -20.80 -7.79
C ILE A 13 6.43 -20.55 -8.23
N ASP A 14 7.39 -20.65 -7.31
CA ASP A 14 8.82 -20.42 -7.58
C ASP A 14 9.34 -21.33 -8.69
N GLU A 15 9.03 -22.63 -8.61
CA GLU A 15 9.38 -23.62 -9.65
C GLU A 15 8.82 -23.23 -11.03
N ASN A 16 7.55 -22.80 -11.10
CA ASN A 16 6.92 -22.43 -12.36
C ASN A 16 7.43 -21.10 -12.91
N VAL A 17 7.74 -20.13 -12.07
CA VAL A 17 8.43 -18.88 -12.48
C VAL A 17 9.79 -19.23 -13.06
N GLY A 18 10.56 -20.12 -12.41
CA GLY A 18 11.84 -20.60 -12.93
C GLY A 18 11.72 -21.23 -14.33
N ARG A 19 10.69 -22.05 -14.55
CA ARG A 19 10.42 -22.65 -15.89
C ARG A 19 10.13 -21.59 -16.96
N ILE A 20 9.37 -20.54 -16.63
CA ILE A 20 9.09 -19.44 -17.56
C ILE A 20 10.37 -18.67 -17.89
N LEU A 21 11.18 -18.35 -16.89
CA LEU A 21 12.45 -17.63 -17.09
C LEU A 21 13.42 -18.43 -17.97
N ASN A 22 13.57 -19.74 -17.71
CA ASN A 22 14.40 -20.63 -18.53
C ASN A 22 13.91 -20.66 -19.99
N TYR A 23 12.59 -20.77 -20.20
CA TYR A 23 12.03 -20.73 -21.56
C TYR A 23 12.36 -19.43 -22.30
N LEU A 24 12.23 -18.28 -21.63
CA LEU A 24 12.58 -16.98 -22.24
C LEU A 24 14.08 -16.92 -22.62
N ASP A 25 14.94 -17.45 -21.78
CA ASP A 25 16.39 -17.50 -22.03
C ASP A 25 16.71 -18.46 -23.19
N GLU A 26 16.14 -19.67 -23.22
CA GLU A 26 16.33 -20.69 -24.28
C GLU A 26 15.82 -20.22 -25.66
N GLN A 27 14.74 -19.42 -25.68
CA GLN A 27 14.16 -18.89 -26.90
C GLN A 27 14.78 -17.54 -27.35
N GLY A 28 15.75 -17.00 -26.59
CA GLY A 28 16.38 -15.71 -26.90
C GLY A 28 15.43 -14.52 -26.76
N LEU A 29 14.36 -14.66 -25.94
CA LEU A 29 13.32 -13.62 -25.74
C LEU A 29 13.62 -12.73 -24.53
N ALA A 30 14.49 -13.14 -23.64
CA ALA A 30 14.70 -12.51 -22.34
C ALA A 30 15.08 -11.02 -22.43
N GLU A 31 15.93 -10.65 -23.39
CA GLU A 31 16.40 -9.27 -23.58
C GLU A 31 15.29 -8.29 -23.98
N ASN A 32 14.20 -8.77 -24.55
CA ASN A 32 13.08 -7.93 -25.01
C ASN A 32 11.75 -8.27 -24.31
N THR A 33 11.83 -8.87 -23.13
CA THR A 33 10.66 -9.21 -22.32
C THR A 33 10.79 -8.62 -20.93
N VAL A 34 9.81 -7.80 -20.54
CA VAL A 34 9.65 -7.34 -19.15
C VAL A 34 8.91 -8.43 -18.38
N VAL A 35 9.56 -9.01 -17.37
CA VAL A 35 8.97 -10.01 -16.49
C VAL A 35 8.75 -9.37 -15.12
N ILE A 36 7.52 -9.39 -14.64
CA ILE A 36 7.15 -8.86 -13.32
C ILE A 36 6.51 -9.97 -12.51
N TYR A 37 7.01 -10.16 -11.29
CA TYR A 37 6.36 -10.96 -10.26
C TYR A 37 5.92 -10.04 -9.14
N THR A 38 4.63 -10.05 -8.82
CA THR A 38 4.05 -9.23 -7.74
C THR A 38 2.78 -9.88 -7.20
N GLY A 39 2.35 -9.45 -6.02
CA GLY A 39 1.01 -9.71 -5.49
C GLY A 39 0.11 -8.48 -5.64
N ASP A 40 -1.20 -8.68 -5.55
CA ASP A 40 -2.20 -7.60 -5.50
C ASP A 40 -2.32 -6.99 -4.11
N GLN A 41 -1.98 -7.76 -3.07
CA GLN A 41 -2.16 -7.43 -1.66
C GLN A 41 -1.14 -8.16 -0.81
N GLY A 42 -0.71 -7.54 0.31
CA GLY A 42 -0.03 -8.22 1.41
C GLY A 42 -0.97 -9.09 2.23
N PHE A 43 -0.45 -9.82 3.23
CA PHE A 43 -1.23 -10.78 3.97
C PHE A 43 -0.64 -11.05 5.35
N PHE A 44 -1.48 -11.07 6.41
CA PHE A 44 -1.10 -11.53 7.75
C PHE A 44 -1.06 -13.04 7.81
N LEU A 45 -0.01 -13.57 8.40
CA LEU A 45 0.16 -15.00 8.65
C LEU A 45 0.13 -15.35 10.16
N GLY A 46 -0.46 -14.48 10.95
CA GLY A 46 -0.55 -14.56 12.41
C GLY A 46 0.00 -13.35 13.14
N GLU A 47 0.66 -12.41 12.42
CA GLU A 47 1.14 -11.16 12.98
C GLU A 47 -0.05 -10.37 13.53
N HIS A 48 0.14 -9.63 14.62
CA HIS A 48 -0.93 -8.91 15.34
C HIS A 48 -2.13 -9.80 15.76
N GLY A 49 -1.98 -11.13 15.74
CA GLY A 49 -3.07 -12.07 15.99
C GLY A 49 -4.07 -12.22 14.83
N TRP A 50 -3.71 -11.72 13.63
CA TRP A 50 -4.56 -11.72 12.44
C TRP A 50 -4.10 -12.72 11.39
N PHE A 51 -5.06 -13.18 10.62
CA PHE A 51 -4.91 -13.78 9.30
C PHE A 51 -5.73 -12.96 8.32
N ASP A 52 -5.38 -12.97 7.01
CA ASP A 52 -5.99 -12.18 5.97
C ASP A 52 -5.36 -10.77 5.83
N LYS A 53 -6.10 -9.78 5.39
CA LYS A 53 -5.62 -8.46 4.98
C LYS A 53 -6.74 -7.45 5.22
N ARG A 54 -6.57 -6.29 5.73
CA ARG A 54 -7.59 -5.20 5.79
C ARG A 54 -7.15 -4.06 6.71
N LEU A 55 -6.10 -4.29 7.47
CA LEU A 55 -5.52 -3.28 8.34
C LEU A 55 -4.33 -2.62 7.63
N MET A 56 -4.08 -1.37 7.94
CA MET A 56 -3.01 -0.59 7.31
C MET A 56 -1.63 -0.89 7.92
N TYR A 57 -1.33 -2.12 8.30
CA TYR A 57 0.00 -2.54 8.77
C TYR A 57 0.90 -3.00 7.61
N GLU A 58 2.22 -3.02 7.83
CA GLU A 58 3.19 -3.33 6.77
C GLU A 58 2.93 -4.70 6.13
N GLU A 59 2.48 -5.70 6.87
CA GLU A 59 2.13 -7.02 6.34
C GLU A 59 1.05 -6.96 5.26
N CYS A 60 0.09 -6.03 5.39
CA CYS A 60 -0.95 -5.81 4.39
C CYS A 60 -0.49 -4.91 3.23
N LEU A 61 0.36 -3.93 3.51
CA LEU A 61 0.73 -2.90 2.53
C LEU A 61 1.91 -3.33 1.66
N ARG A 62 2.81 -4.18 2.16
CA ARG A 62 4.02 -4.59 1.45
C ARG A 62 3.78 -5.88 0.67
N MET A 63 3.57 -5.71 -0.62
CA MET A 63 3.53 -6.82 -1.58
C MET A 63 4.95 -7.13 -2.09
N PRO A 64 5.26 -8.40 -2.40
CA PRO A 64 6.47 -8.69 -3.14
C PRO A 64 6.40 -8.00 -4.51
N PHE A 65 7.51 -7.40 -4.92
CA PHE A 65 7.65 -6.86 -6.27
C PHE A 65 9.07 -7.15 -6.78
N VAL A 66 9.16 -7.96 -7.83
CA VAL A 66 10.41 -8.28 -8.51
C VAL A 66 10.20 -8.06 -10.00
N ILE A 67 11.14 -7.38 -10.64
CA ILE A 67 11.10 -7.13 -12.09
C ILE A 67 12.44 -7.52 -12.73
N ARG A 68 12.37 -8.17 -13.88
CA ARG A 68 13.51 -8.47 -14.74
C ARG A 68 13.28 -7.85 -16.11
N TYR A 69 14.20 -7.00 -16.54
CA TYR A 69 14.29 -6.49 -17.90
C TYR A 69 15.77 -6.18 -18.21
N PRO A 70 16.55 -7.17 -18.71
CA PRO A 70 18.00 -7.05 -18.84
C PRO A 70 18.47 -5.85 -19.67
N LYS A 71 17.65 -5.44 -20.64
CA LYS A 71 17.94 -4.30 -21.52
C LYS A 71 18.03 -2.95 -20.76
N GLU A 72 17.34 -2.79 -19.62
CA GLU A 72 17.27 -1.52 -18.90
C GLU A 72 17.63 -1.63 -17.41
N ILE A 73 17.33 -2.76 -16.79
CA ILE A 73 17.46 -2.93 -15.33
C ILE A 73 18.69 -3.78 -15.03
N LYS A 74 19.62 -3.20 -14.26
CA LYS A 74 20.83 -3.91 -13.84
C LYS A 74 20.47 -5.02 -12.84
N PRO A 75 21.04 -6.22 -12.94
CA PRO A 75 20.87 -7.27 -11.96
C PRO A 75 21.25 -6.80 -10.54
N GLY A 76 20.50 -7.23 -9.53
CA GLY A 76 20.75 -6.88 -8.13
C GLY A 76 20.40 -5.43 -7.76
N THR A 77 19.71 -4.70 -8.63
CA THR A 77 19.15 -3.38 -8.27
C THR A 77 18.12 -3.54 -7.13
N ASP A 78 18.29 -2.75 -6.06
CA ASP A 78 17.33 -2.58 -4.97
C ASP A 78 16.95 -1.10 -4.89
N ASN A 79 15.68 -0.80 -5.10
CA ASN A 79 15.12 0.55 -4.99
C ASN A 79 14.10 0.58 -3.87
N LYS A 80 14.15 1.63 -3.03
CA LYS A 80 13.29 1.79 -1.84
C LYS A 80 12.25 2.89 -1.98
N ASP A 81 12.11 3.45 -3.16
CA ASP A 81 11.10 4.46 -3.42
C ASP A 81 9.70 3.89 -3.23
N ILE A 82 8.79 4.71 -2.71
CA ILE A 82 7.39 4.31 -2.54
C ILE A 82 6.76 4.12 -3.92
N THR A 83 6.46 2.88 -4.27
CA THR A 83 5.68 2.51 -5.45
C THR A 83 4.36 1.88 -5.04
N LEU A 84 3.32 2.10 -5.82
CA LEU A 84 1.96 1.68 -5.49
C LEU A 84 1.39 0.82 -6.64
N ASN A 85 0.40 -0.01 -6.32
CA ASN A 85 -0.28 -0.82 -7.34
C ASN A 85 -0.97 0.02 -8.43
N ILE A 86 -1.40 1.25 -8.11
CA ILE A 86 -1.94 2.19 -9.11
C ILE A 86 -0.90 2.66 -10.13
N ASP A 87 0.40 2.44 -9.89
CA ASP A 87 1.50 2.84 -10.76
C ASP A 87 1.79 1.80 -11.86
N PHE A 88 1.27 0.58 -11.73
CA PHE A 88 1.55 -0.49 -12.69
C PHE A 88 1.00 -0.18 -14.08
N ALA A 89 -0.23 0.32 -14.18
CA ALA A 89 -0.79 0.69 -15.47
C ALA A 89 -0.02 1.81 -16.15
N PRO A 90 0.35 2.93 -15.47
CA PRO A 90 1.29 3.91 -16.02
C PRO A 90 2.64 3.32 -16.45
N LEU A 91 3.23 2.41 -15.66
CA LEU A 91 4.48 1.73 -16.04
C LEU A 91 4.34 0.94 -17.35
N PHE A 92 3.23 0.21 -17.52
CA PHE A 92 2.99 -0.58 -18.72
C PHE A 92 2.78 0.30 -19.96
N LEU A 93 2.08 1.42 -19.81
CA LEU A 93 1.95 2.41 -20.89
C LEU A 93 3.29 3.02 -21.28
N ASP A 94 4.13 3.36 -20.30
CA ASP A 94 5.47 3.89 -20.55
C ASP A 94 6.34 2.89 -21.32
N TYR A 95 6.34 1.60 -20.95
CA TYR A 95 7.03 0.56 -21.72
C TYR A 95 6.46 0.37 -23.12
N ALA A 96 5.17 0.62 -23.30
CA ALA A 96 4.51 0.57 -24.61
C ALA A 96 4.73 1.85 -25.46
N GLY A 97 5.40 2.87 -24.91
CA GLY A 97 5.59 4.16 -25.57
C GLY A 97 4.28 4.96 -25.72
N MET A 98 3.34 4.76 -24.81
CA MET A 98 2.02 5.41 -24.82
C MET A 98 1.92 6.45 -23.69
N ASP A 99 1.22 7.55 -23.94
CA ASP A 99 0.95 8.56 -22.94
C ASP A 99 -0.02 8.05 -21.87
N LYS A 100 0.24 8.46 -20.62
CA LYS A 100 -0.66 8.19 -19.50
C LYS A 100 -1.95 9.00 -19.63
N PRO A 101 -3.15 8.39 -19.63
CA PRO A 101 -4.41 9.10 -19.56
C PRO A 101 -4.53 9.95 -18.29
N SER A 102 -5.10 11.15 -18.40
CA SER A 102 -5.17 12.13 -17.30
C SER A 102 -5.96 11.64 -16.06
N GLN A 103 -6.90 10.69 -16.24
CA GLN A 103 -7.67 10.10 -15.15
C GLN A 103 -6.87 9.07 -14.31
N MET A 104 -5.70 8.64 -14.77
CA MET A 104 -4.83 7.74 -13.99
C MET A 104 -4.08 8.52 -12.93
N GLN A 105 -4.28 8.18 -11.67
CA GLN A 105 -3.67 8.83 -10.51
C GLN A 105 -2.25 8.32 -10.19
N GLY A 106 -1.88 7.14 -10.68
CA GLY A 106 -0.54 6.57 -10.54
C GLY A 106 0.49 7.22 -11.46
N GLU A 107 1.78 6.94 -11.22
CA GLU A 107 2.91 7.43 -12.01
C GLU A 107 3.82 6.27 -12.45
N SER A 108 4.39 6.35 -13.65
CA SER A 108 5.39 5.37 -14.08
C SER A 108 6.64 5.46 -13.20
N PHE A 109 7.07 4.32 -12.68
CA PHE A 109 8.31 4.21 -11.91
C PHE A 109 9.46 3.57 -12.71
N ARG A 110 9.40 3.65 -14.05
CA ARG A 110 10.43 3.09 -14.94
C ARG A 110 11.83 3.65 -14.67
N SER A 111 11.94 4.95 -14.39
CA SER A 111 13.22 5.58 -14.02
C SER A 111 13.74 5.10 -12.66
N ASN A 112 12.85 4.89 -11.68
CA ASN A 112 13.21 4.38 -10.36
C ASN A 112 13.80 2.96 -10.45
N LEU A 113 13.36 2.14 -11.41
CA LEU A 113 13.92 0.80 -11.69
C LEU A 113 15.38 0.86 -12.15
N ARG A 114 15.83 1.99 -12.68
CA ARG A 114 17.22 2.25 -13.06
C ARG A 114 18.03 2.98 -11.96
N ASN A 115 17.43 3.18 -10.78
CA ASN A 115 17.94 4.04 -9.69
C ASN A 115 18.09 5.53 -10.11
N GLU A 116 17.22 6.00 -10.98
CA GLU A 116 17.12 7.39 -11.44
C GLU A 116 15.82 8.02 -10.86
N THR A 117 15.73 8.09 -9.53
CA THR A 117 14.53 8.58 -8.86
C THR A 117 14.27 10.05 -9.21
N PRO A 118 13.09 10.39 -9.77
CA PRO A 118 12.73 11.79 -10.02
C PRO A 118 12.73 12.63 -8.74
N ALA A 119 13.22 13.87 -8.81
CA ALA A 119 13.33 14.76 -7.66
C ALA A 119 11.96 15.05 -6.99
N ASN A 120 10.88 14.98 -7.76
CA ASN A 120 9.51 15.15 -7.30
C ASN A 120 8.78 13.84 -7.01
N TRP A 121 9.51 12.71 -6.90
CA TRP A 121 8.89 11.43 -6.56
C TRP A 121 8.22 11.49 -5.19
N ARG A 122 7.10 10.76 -5.06
CA ARG A 122 6.30 10.77 -3.82
C ARG A 122 7.10 10.33 -2.60
N GLN A 123 6.86 11.04 -1.49
CA GLN A 123 7.46 10.76 -0.19
C GLN A 123 6.46 10.16 0.82
N ALA A 124 5.22 9.96 0.38
CA ALA A 124 4.15 9.39 1.18
C ALA A 124 3.12 8.70 0.30
N MET A 125 2.37 7.80 0.90
CA MET A 125 1.20 7.18 0.28
C MET A 125 -0.04 7.39 1.14
N TYR A 126 -1.20 7.44 0.48
CA TYR A 126 -2.53 7.39 1.06
C TYR A 126 -3.10 5.98 0.93
N TYR A 127 -3.79 5.53 1.98
CA TYR A 127 -4.52 4.26 2.01
C TYR A 127 -5.91 4.49 2.59
N ARG A 128 -6.91 3.74 2.11
CA ARG A 128 -8.25 3.69 2.70
C ARG A 128 -8.85 2.31 2.60
N TYR A 129 -9.44 1.84 3.70
CA TYR A 129 -10.28 0.66 3.79
C TYR A 129 -11.71 1.06 4.12
N TRP A 130 -12.65 0.71 3.26
CA TRP A 130 -14.02 1.18 3.30
C TRP A 130 -14.99 0.31 4.09
N MET A 131 -14.72 -0.99 4.18
CA MET A 131 -15.66 -1.98 4.68
C MET A 131 -15.68 -1.98 6.21
N ASN A 132 -16.59 -1.19 6.81
CA ASN A 132 -16.72 -1.14 8.27
C ASN A 132 -17.44 -2.38 8.81
N ALA A 133 -16.79 -3.10 9.74
CA ALA A 133 -17.40 -4.19 10.50
C ALA A 133 -18.14 -5.21 9.60
N ASP A 134 -17.54 -5.56 8.44
CA ASP A 134 -18.14 -6.58 7.57
C ASP A 134 -18.32 -7.92 8.31
N ASN A 135 -19.16 -8.81 7.76
CA ASN A 135 -19.56 -10.03 8.46
C ASN A 135 -18.43 -11.04 8.66
N ASP A 136 -17.45 -11.04 7.75
CA ASP A 136 -16.40 -12.05 7.74
C ASP A 136 -15.17 -11.62 8.53
N HIS A 137 -14.81 -10.33 8.52
CA HIS A 137 -13.55 -9.82 9.05
C HIS A 137 -13.71 -8.90 10.26
N ASN A 138 -14.86 -8.24 10.38
CA ASN A 138 -15.18 -7.36 11.51
C ASN A 138 -14.16 -6.24 11.77
N VAL A 139 -13.47 -5.78 10.72
CA VAL A 139 -12.45 -4.71 10.79
C VAL A 139 -13.09 -3.34 10.75
N THR A 140 -12.56 -2.41 11.53
CA THR A 140 -13.00 -1.01 11.53
C THR A 140 -12.50 -0.30 10.27
N ALA A 141 -13.41 0.40 9.57
CA ALA A 141 -13.05 1.21 8.43
C ALA A 141 -12.01 2.27 8.81
N ASN A 142 -11.00 2.42 7.98
CA ASN A 142 -9.85 3.24 8.30
C ASN A 142 -9.24 3.90 7.06
N TYR A 143 -8.48 4.95 7.28
CA TYR A 143 -7.58 5.52 6.30
C TYR A 143 -6.31 6.07 6.96
N GLY A 144 -5.29 6.33 6.18
CA GLY A 144 -4.06 6.84 6.76
C GLY A 144 -3.01 7.27 5.74
N ILE A 145 -1.89 7.72 6.28
CA ILE A 145 -0.69 8.08 5.55
C ILE A 145 0.49 7.22 6.01
N ARG A 146 1.30 6.77 5.06
CA ARG A 146 2.58 6.13 5.32
C ARG A 146 3.67 6.92 4.60
N THR A 147 4.68 7.34 5.33
CA THR A 147 5.94 7.92 4.85
C THR A 147 7.05 6.88 4.97
N ASP A 148 8.29 7.18 4.58
CA ASP A 148 9.41 6.24 4.76
C ASP A 148 9.60 5.79 6.21
N ARG A 149 9.29 6.65 7.16
CA ARG A 149 9.53 6.39 8.58
C ARG A 149 8.27 6.25 9.42
N TYR A 150 7.23 7.01 9.13
CA TYR A 150 6.06 7.10 9.99
C TYR A 150 4.79 6.64 9.29
N LYS A 151 3.92 6.02 10.06
CA LYS A 151 2.56 5.66 9.66
C LYS A 151 1.57 6.24 10.65
N LEU A 152 0.55 6.94 10.12
CA LEU A 152 -0.54 7.49 10.91
C LEU A 152 -1.85 6.94 10.34
N ILE A 153 -2.64 6.28 11.18
CA ILE A 153 -3.89 5.61 10.81
C ILE A 153 -5.05 6.22 11.57
N PHE A 154 -6.14 6.50 10.88
CA PHE A 154 -7.40 6.93 11.46
C PHE A 154 -8.49 5.88 11.25
N TYR A 155 -8.91 5.23 12.29
CA TYR A 155 -10.07 4.35 12.31
C TYR A 155 -11.31 5.21 12.48
N TYR A 156 -12.04 5.47 11.40
CA TYR A 156 -13.20 6.35 11.45
C TYR A 156 -14.50 5.64 11.81
N GLY A 157 -14.57 4.33 11.67
CA GLY A 157 -15.60 3.47 12.26
C GLY A 157 -17.01 3.61 11.70
N GLU A 158 -17.16 4.02 10.43
CA GLU A 158 -18.47 4.22 9.80
C GLU A 158 -18.60 3.48 8.47
N SER A 159 -19.78 2.98 8.17
CA SER A 159 -20.07 2.24 6.95
C SER A 159 -20.23 3.13 5.71
N LEU A 160 -20.56 4.40 5.89
CA LEU A 160 -20.79 5.39 4.84
C LEU A 160 -21.73 4.92 3.72
N GLY A 161 -22.64 4.00 4.02
CA GLY A 161 -23.59 3.43 3.05
C GLY A 161 -22.98 2.38 2.11
N MET A 162 -21.75 1.92 2.38
CA MET A 162 -21.11 0.88 1.55
C MET A 162 -21.82 -0.47 1.70
N THR A 163 -22.06 -1.12 0.57
CA THR A 163 -22.66 -2.47 0.54
C THR A 163 -21.74 -3.49 1.19
N GLY A 164 -22.28 -4.42 1.97
CA GLY A 164 -21.51 -5.48 2.64
C GLY A 164 -20.94 -5.09 4.01
N THR A 165 -21.17 -3.86 4.46
CA THR A 165 -20.84 -3.40 5.81
C THR A 165 -22.00 -3.63 6.78
N LYS A 166 -21.69 -3.73 8.08
CA LYS A 166 -22.71 -3.56 9.10
C LYS A 166 -22.99 -2.08 9.28
N ASN A 167 -24.26 -1.72 9.50
CA ASN A 167 -24.66 -0.36 9.86
C ASN A 167 -24.42 -0.12 11.37
N GLU A 168 -23.14 -0.17 11.74
CA GLU A 168 -22.62 -0.11 13.11
C GLU A 168 -21.55 0.97 13.17
N SER A 169 -21.76 1.98 14.02
CA SER A 169 -20.75 3.02 14.28
C SER A 169 -19.78 2.57 15.37
N ARG A 170 -18.50 2.85 15.18
CA ARG A 170 -17.45 2.60 16.18
C ARG A 170 -16.78 3.91 16.58
N THR A 171 -16.28 3.95 17.83
CA THR A 171 -15.54 5.12 18.30
C THR A 171 -14.29 5.35 17.45
N PRO A 172 -14.13 6.56 16.88
CA PRO A 172 -12.94 6.86 16.10
C PRO A 172 -11.67 6.86 16.94
N GLU A 173 -10.59 6.30 16.40
CA GLU A 173 -9.30 6.17 17.07
C GLU A 173 -8.15 6.48 16.10
N TRP A 174 -7.00 6.86 16.67
CA TRP A 174 -5.79 7.10 15.93
C TRP A 174 -4.65 6.20 16.38
N GLU A 175 -3.83 5.80 15.42
CA GLU A 175 -2.56 5.11 15.68
C GLU A 175 -1.42 5.82 14.96
N LEU A 176 -0.25 5.88 15.63
CA LEU A 176 1.00 6.39 15.07
C LEU A 176 2.12 5.39 15.34
N TYR A 177 2.85 5.03 14.28
CA TYR A 177 4.00 4.13 14.37
C TYR A 177 5.26 4.76 13.78
N ASP A 178 6.41 4.48 14.40
CA ASP A 178 7.75 4.79 13.89
C ASP A 178 8.33 3.50 13.29
N LEU A 179 8.18 3.31 12.00
CA LEU A 179 8.56 2.08 11.28
C LEU A 179 10.07 1.77 11.33
N LYS A 180 10.89 2.77 11.69
CA LYS A 180 12.32 2.58 11.85
C LYS A 180 12.67 1.98 13.22
N GLU A 181 12.03 2.47 14.29
CA GLU A 181 12.26 2.03 15.65
C GLU A 181 11.37 0.84 16.05
N ASP A 182 10.22 0.72 15.42
CA ASP A 182 9.20 -0.32 15.66
C ASP A 182 8.66 -0.85 14.31
N PRO A 183 9.46 -1.61 13.56
CA PRO A 183 9.06 -2.14 12.25
C PRO A 183 7.91 -3.15 12.32
N MET A 184 7.60 -3.66 13.51
CA MET A 184 6.48 -4.59 13.75
C MET A 184 5.22 -3.88 14.24
N GLU A 185 5.21 -2.55 14.31
CA GLU A 185 4.05 -1.72 14.66
C GLU A 185 3.33 -2.15 15.96
N MET A 186 4.12 -2.47 17.00
CA MET A 186 3.62 -2.96 18.28
C MET A 186 3.34 -1.86 19.30
N LYS A 187 3.87 -0.64 19.07
CA LYS A 187 3.79 0.48 20.01
C LYS A 187 3.11 1.69 19.39
N ASN A 188 1.83 1.87 19.69
CA ASN A 188 1.11 3.07 19.27
C ASN A 188 1.65 4.32 20.01
N LEU A 189 2.20 5.27 19.27
CA LEU A 189 2.79 6.52 19.77
C LEU A 189 1.83 7.72 19.71
N TYR A 190 0.58 7.52 19.31
CA TYR A 190 -0.35 8.64 19.09
C TYR A 190 -0.58 9.49 20.35
N HIS A 191 -0.56 8.87 21.52
CA HIS A 191 -0.76 9.56 22.81
C HIS A 191 0.54 10.07 23.44
N ASP A 192 1.70 9.90 22.80
CA ASP A 192 2.97 10.43 23.28
C ASP A 192 3.02 11.96 23.10
N PRO A 193 3.10 12.75 24.20
CA PRO A 193 3.14 14.20 24.12
C PRO A 193 4.30 14.76 23.27
N SER A 194 5.41 14.03 23.18
CA SER A 194 6.58 14.41 22.37
C SER A 194 6.32 14.34 20.87
N LYS A 195 5.27 13.63 20.44
CA LYS A 195 4.92 13.42 19.03
C LYS A 195 3.87 14.40 18.50
N LYS A 196 3.37 15.34 19.31
CA LYS A 196 2.29 16.26 18.90
C LYS A 196 2.58 17.05 17.62
N ALA A 197 3.80 17.56 17.47
CA ALA A 197 4.20 18.30 16.27
C ALA A 197 4.22 17.42 15.02
N LEU A 198 4.78 16.22 15.14
CA LEU A 198 4.79 15.21 14.08
C LEU A 198 3.38 14.77 13.68
N ILE A 199 2.52 14.50 14.66
CA ILE A 199 1.12 14.13 14.40
C ILE A 199 0.41 15.23 13.60
N LYS A 200 0.59 16.48 13.98
CA LYS A 200 0.02 17.62 13.25
C LYS A 200 0.53 17.69 11.80
N GLU A 201 1.84 17.51 11.60
CA GLU A 201 2.44 17.48 10.26
C GLU A 201 1.85 16.36 9.40
N LEU A 202 1.81 15.12 9.94
CA LEU A 202 1.28 13.97 9.22
C LEU A 202 -0.21 14.12 8.89
N LYS A 203 -1.02 14.67 9.82
CA LYS A 203 -2.43 14.98 9.57
C LYS A 203 -2.61 16.00 8.46
N THR A 204 -1.78 17.04 8.41
CA THR A 204 -1.82 18.03 7.33
C THR A 204 -1.48 17.38 5.98
N LYS A 205 -0.40 16.61 5.90
CA LYS A 205 -0.03 15.86 4.69
C LYS A 205 -1.11 14.86 4.27
N LEU A 206 -1.77 14.21 5.22
CA LEU A 206 -2.86 13.27 4.93
C LEU A 206 -4.06 14.00 4.28
N LEU A 207 -4.41 15.20 4.74
CA LEU A 207 -5.46 16.02 4.11
C LEU A 207 -5.07 16.44 2.69
N GLU A 208 -3.82 16.83 2.46
CA GLU A 208 -3.30 17.16 1.13
C GLU A 208 -3.40 15.97 0.17
N LEU A 209 -3.01 14.76 0.62
CA LEU A 209 -3.15 13.53 -0.17
C LEU A 209 -4.62 13.19 -0.45
N LYS A 210 -5.51 13.33 0.53
CA LYS A 210 -6.94 13.14 0.33
C LYS A 210 -7.52 14.09 -0.71
N GLN A 211 -7.09 15.34 -0.71
CA GLN A 211 -7.47 16.31 -1.74
C GLN A 211 -6.88 15.94 -3.11
N GLN A 212 -5.62 15.53 -3.16
CA GLN A 212 -4.94 15.11 -4.39
C GLN A 212 -5.67 13.93 -5.06
N TYR A 213 -6.17 12.99 -4.26
CA TYR A 213 -6.85 11.78 -4.75
C TYR A 213 -8.37 11.88 -4.78
N ASP A 214 -8.91 13.09 -4.63
CA ASP A 214 -10.35 13.37 -4.69
C ASP A 214 -11.19 12.56 -3.68
N ASP A 215 -10.66 12.39 -2.45
CA ASP A 215 -11.29 11.60 -1.37
C ASP A 215 -11.40 12.39 -0.05
N GLU A 216 -11.86 13.64 -0.13
CA GLU A 216 -12.07 14.50 1.03
C GLU A 216 -13.28 14.05 1.87
N ASP A 217 -13.14 14.16 3.19
CA ASP A 217 -14.19 13.81 4.16
C ASP A 217 -15.48 14.62 3.96
N SER A 218 -15.38 15.82 3.42
CA SER A 218 -16.51 16.68 3.10
C SER A 218 -17.52 16.08 2.11
N LYS A 219 -17.08 15.11 1.31
CA LYS A 219 -17.96 14.36 0.37
C LYS A 219 -18.92 13.41 1.07
N TYR A 220 -18.66 13.10 2.33
CA TYR A 220 -19.43 12.17 3.14
C TYR A 220 -19.93 12.91 4.38
N PRO A 221 -21.23 13.25 4.50
CA PRO A 221 -21.75 14.06 5.61
C PRO A 221 -21.36 13.54 7.00
N THR A 222 -21.48 12.24 7.24
CA THR A 222 -21.08 11.60 8.50
C THR A 222 -19.57 11.76 8.77
N MET A 223 -18.73 11.63 7.74
CA MET A 223 -17.28 11.83 7.88
C MET A 223 -16.92 13.27 8.21
N ALA A 224 -17.63 14.25 7.64
CA ALA A 224 -17.39 15.65 7.96
C ALA A 224 -17.66 15.95 9.46
N GLU A 225 -18.67 15.31 10.05
CA GLU A 225 -18.95 15.42 11.49
C GLU A 225 -17.86 14.74 12.34
N ILE A 226 -17.46 13.53 11.97
CA ILE A 226 -16.39 12.78 12.65
C ILE A 226 -15.07 13.56 12.57
N ALA A 227 -14.70 14.04 11.40
CA ALA A 227 -13.48 14.81 11.22
C ALA A 227 -13.48 16.09 12.07
N ARG A 228 -14.59 16.80 12.13
CA ARG A 228 -14.72 17.99 13.00
C ARG A 228 -14.48 17.68 14.48
N LYS A 229 -14.89 16.50 14.96
CA LYS A 229 -14.82 16.11 16.37
C LYS A 229 -13.53 15.39 16.76
N TYR A 230 -12.97 14.58 15.87
CA TYR A 230 -11.93 13.61 16.21
C TYR A 230 -10.63 13.75 15.38
N TYR A 231 -10.62 14.61 14.35
CA TYR A 231 -9.45 14.70 13.49
C TYR A 231 -8.27 15.41 14.16
N TRP A 232 -8.52 16.51 14.92
CA TRP A 232 -7.47 17.33 15.56
C TRP A 232 -7.29 17.07 17.05
#